data_05772b49204118de70d72595beba07db
#
_entry.id   05772b49204118de70d72595beba07db
#
_cell.length_a   1.000
_cell.length_b   1.000
_cell.length_c   1.000
_cell.angle_alpha   90.00
_cell.angle_beta   90.00
_cell.angle_gamma   90.00
#
_symmetry.space_group_name_H-M   'P 1'
#
loop_
_entity.id
_entity.type
_entity.pdbx_description
1 polymer ?
#
loop_
_entity_poly.entity_id
_entity_poly.type
_entity_poly.pdbx_seq_one_letter_code
_entity_poly.pdbx_strand_id
1 'polypeptide(L)'
;MNKNEFYYLSADGKTQIHAVEWIPDEKPKAILQIAHGVTEYILRYEQFAEYLVKKGIMVVGNDHLGHGKSIAKDSEPMYFGPTGSWKWAVEDMYTCTKMIKEKYPEIPYYMLGFSLGSFLLRTYLIEYPGIADAAIIMGTGETPPVQIALAKFIANKEAKKVGENHTSPMIKKLTFDTYNKFFAPNRTDYDWLCSDNEGLDEYIADQMRGGNLSAGLFREMLSGMKYTSEIKNLKKINISIQANRLIVNKILKKM
;
A
#
# COMPACT_ATOMS: atom_id res chain seq x y z
N MET A 1 20.54 -7.45 14.52
CA MET A 1 19.35 -6.79 13.94
C MET A 1 18.53 -6.17 15.04
N ASN A 2 18.27 -4.88 14.96
CA ASN A 2 17.38 -4.16 15.86
C ASN A 2 16.04 -3.92 15.17
N LYS A 3 14.93 -4.25 15.85
CA LYS A 3 13.57 -3.92 15.44
C LYS A 3 13.04 -2.84 16.38
N ASN A 4 12.49 -1.77 15.81
CA ASN A 4 11.91 -0.67 16.58
C ASN A 4 10.54 -0.32 16.00
N GLU A 5 9.53 -0.28 16.86
CA GLU A 5 8.18 0.19 16.54
C GLU A 5 8.01 1.61 17.05
N PHE A 6 7.47 2.49 16.24
CA PHE A 6 7.24 3.87 16.61
C PHE A 6 5.91 4.39 16.05
N TYR A 7 5.47 5.53 16.54
CA TYR A 7 4.21 6.14 16.16
C TYR A 7 4.44 7.60 15.81
N TYR A 8 3.64 8.10 14.87
CA TYR A 8 3.56 9.53 14.53
C TYR A 8 2.13 9.91 14.17
N LEU A 9 1.83 11.21 14.28
CA LEU A 9 0.49 11.73 13.99
C LEU A 9 0.24 11.68 12.48
N SER A 10 -0.90 11.10 12.10
CA SER A 10 -1.38 11.09 10.70
C SER A 10 -1.72 12.48 10.19
N ALA A 11 -1.69 12.64 8.88
CA ALA A 11 -2.20 13.81 8.18
C ALA A 11 -3.72 14.05 8.41
N ASP A 12 -4.45 13.07 8.96
CA ASP A 12 -5.84 13.26 9.39
C ASP A 12 -5.95 14.11 10.68
N GLY A 13 -4.83 14.41 11.34
CA GLY A 13 -4.74 15.24 12.55
C GLY A 13 -5.13 14.55 13.85
N LYS A 14 -5.47 13.24 13.84
CA LYS A 14 -5.97 12.54 15.04
C LYS A 14 -5.46 11.12 15.22
N THR A 15 -5.20 10.37 14.15
CA THR A 15 -4.79 8.97 14.23
C THR A 15 -3.30 8.85 14.45
N GLN A 16 -2.89 7.93 15.33
CA GLN A 16 -1.49 7.56 15.48
C GLN A 16 -1.15 6.50 14.43
N ILE A 17 -0.23 6.83 13.54
CA ILE A 17 0.29 5.89 12.53
C ILE A 17 1.39 5.06 13.15
N HIS A 18 1.19 3.76 13.18
CA HIS A 18 2.18 2.78 13.58
C HIS A 18 3.19 2.56 12.44
N ALA A 19 4.46 2.53 12.78
CA ALA A 19 5.55 2.24 11.86
C ALA A 19 6.57 1.33 12.51
N VAL A 20 7.30 0.61 11.67
CA VAL A 20 8.34 -0.32 12.10
C VAL A 20 9.60 -0.08 11.28
N GLU A 21 10.74 -0.08 11.95
CA GLU A 21 12.06 -0.08 11.33
C GLU A 21 12.85 -1.33 11.76
N TRP A 22 13.43 -2.02 10.78
CA TRP A 22 14.35 -3.15 10.96
C TRP A 22 15.75 -2.70 10.53
N ILE A 23 16.66 -2.60 11.49
CA ILE A 23 17.95 -1.93 11.33
C ILE A 23 19.06 -2.98 11.40
N PRO A 24 20.01 -3.03 10.43
CA PRO A 24 21.20 -3.85 10.54
C PRO A 24 22.10 -3.38 11.69
N ASP A 25 22.96 -4.28 12.19
CA ASP A 25 23.87 -3.95 13.29
C ASP A 25 24.96 -2.94 12.87
N GLU A 26 25.30 -2.94 11.59
CA GLU A 26 26.20 -1.96 10.97
C GLU A 26 25.41 -0.84 10.27
N LYS A 27 26.13 0.23 9.86
CA LYS A 27 25.53 1.32 9.07
C LYS A 27 24.83 0.77 7.83
N PRO A 28 23.57 1.09 7.58
CA PRO A 28 22.85 0.62 6.41
C PRO A 28 23.52 1.03 5.10
N LYS A 29 23.58 0.11 4.14
CA LYS A 29 24.04 0.37 2.76
C LYS A 29 22.94 1.02 1.92
N ALA A 30 21.70 0.75 2.26
CA ALA A 30 20.50 1.27 1.61
C ALA A 30 19.31 1.18 2.57
N ILE A 31 18.26 1.91 2.28
CA ILE A 31 16.99 1.87 2.98
C ILE A 31 15.90 1.48 2.00
N LEU A 32 15.03 0.54 2.39
CA LEU A 32 13.81 0.19 1.64
C LEU A 32 12.59 0.54 2.48
N GLN A 33 11.79 1.49 2.01
CA GLN A 33 10.47 1.74 2.59
C GLN A 33 9.41 0.91 1.87
N ILE A 34 8.56 0.22 2.64
CA ILE A 34 7.49 -0.65 2.12
C ILE A 34 6.14 0.01 2.33
N ALA A 35 5.36 0.09 1.25
CA ALA A 35 3.94 0.42 1.26
C ALA A 35 3.16 -0.87 0.99
N HIS A 36 2.50 -1.39 2.02
CA HIS A 36 1.82 -2.68 2.01
C HIS A 36 0.50 -2.66 1.21
N GLY A 37 -0.06 -3.83 0.94
CA GLY A 37 -1.34 -4.01 0.24
C GLY A 37 -2.56 -3.75 1.13
N VAL A 38 -3.75 -3.96 0.56
CA VAL A 38 -5.00 -3.55 1.21
C VAL A 38 -5.41 -4.44 2.38
N THR A 39 -5.25 -5.75 2.28
CA THR A 39 -5.64 -6.71 3.34
C THR A 39 -4.44 -7.24 4.08
N GLU A 40 -3.59 -6.33 4.51
CA GLU A 40 -2.36 -6.64 5.22
C GLU A 40 -1.86 -5.41 6.01
N TYR A 41 -0.71 -5.54 6.66
CA TYR A 41 -0.08 -4.53 7.49
C TYR A 41 1.43 -4.74 7.50
N ILE A 42 2.19 -3.77 8.01
CA ILE A 42 3.64 -3.74 7.84
C ILE A 42 4.39 -4.92 8.47
N LEU A 43 3.93 -5.45 9.61
CA LEU A 43 4.60 -6.57 10.27
C LEU A 43 4.54 -7.89 9.47
N ARG A 44 3.66 -8.02 8.49
CA ARG A 44 3.66 -9.17 7.56
C ARG A 44 4.91 -9.25 6.69
N TYR A 45 5.64 -8.16 6.58
CA TYR A 45 6.92 -8.10 5.85
C TYR A 45 8.15 -8.45 6.71
N GLU A 46 7.95 -8.91 7.96
CA GLU A 46 9.06 -9.14 8.90
C GLU A 46 10.10 -10.12 8.36
N GLN A 47 9.70 -11.28 7.87
CA GLN A 47 10.63 -12.25 7.29
C GLN A 47 11.42 -11.69 6.10
N PHE A 48 10.75 -10.92 5.24
CA PHE A 48 11.40 -10.23 4.13
C PHE A 48 12.37 -9.14 4.60
N ALA A 49 11.97 -8.39 5.62
CA ALA A 49 12.81 -7.38 6.24
C ALA A 49 14.06 -7.99 6.88
N GLU A 50 13.91 -9.09 7.62
CA GLU A 50 15.04 -9.84 8.19
C GLU A 50 16.03 -10.32 7.12
N TYR A 51 15.52 -10.84 6.01
CA TYR A 51 16.37 -11.25 4.89
C TYR A 51 17.20 -10.08 4.34
N LEU A 52 16.57 -8.90 4.15
CA LEU A 52 17.23 -7.71 3.65
C LEU A 52 18.23 -7.12 4.65
N VAL A 53 17.89 -7.11 5.93
CA VAL A 53 18.77 -6.63 7.00
C VAL A 53 20.06 -7.46 7.06
N LYS A 54 20.00 -8.79 6.86
CA LYS A 54 21.18 -9.66 6.74
C LYS A 54 22.07 -9.29 5.53
N LYS A 55 21.53 -8.55 4.55
CA LYS A 55 22.28 -8.00 3.40
C LYS A 55 22.79 -6.56 3.64
N GLY A 56 22.53 -6.00 4.80
CA GLY A 56 22.89 -4.64 5.18
C GLY A 56 21.91 -3.58 4.67
N ILE A 57 20.68 -3.97 4.33
CA ILE A 57 19.60 -3.06 3.90
C ILE A 57 18.64 -2.86 5.07
N MET A 58 18.50 -1.61 5.51
CA MET A 58 17.47 -1.23 6.48
C MET A 58 16.09 -1.29 5.82
N VAL A 59 15.11 -1.82 6.51
CA VAL A 59 13.72 -1.82 6.05
C VAL A 59 12.88 -0.97 6.99
N VAL A 60 11.95 -0.22 6.44
CA VAL A 60 11.00 0.59 7.18
C VAL A 60 9.64 0.55 6.50
N GLY A 61 8.59 0.76 7.23
CA GLY A 61 7.26 0.98 6.68
C GLY A 61 6.26 1.31 7.77
N ASN A 62 5.12 1.78 7.36
CA ASN A 62 4.02 2.10 8.27
C ASN A 62 2.77 1.28 7.91
N ASP A 63 1.95 1.02 8.89
CA ASP A 63 0.58 0.61 8.65
C ASP A 63 -0.17 1.81 8.03
N HIS A 64 -0.78 1.61 6.87
CA HIS A 64 -1.61 2.66 6.27
C HIS A 64 -2.76 3.03 7.20
N LEU A 65 -3.22 4.27 7.11
CA LEU A 65 -4.39 4.73 7.85
C LEU A 65 -5.56 3.72 7.71
N GLY A 66 -6.17 3.32 8.83
CA GLY A 66 -7.22 2.30 8.86
C GLY A 66 -6.75 0.85 8.73
N HIS A 67 -5.45 0.57 8.79
CA HIS A 67 -4.87 -0.76 8.71
C HIS A 67 -4.00 -1.08 9.93
N GLY A 68 -3.84 -2.36 10.23
CA GLY A 68 -2.97 -2.85 11.30
C GLY A 68 -3.20 -2.14 12.63
N LYS A 69 -2.15 -1.50 13.16
CA LYS A 69 -2.22 -0.71 14.40
C LYS A 69 -2.53 0.79 14.15
N SER A 70 -2.76 1.21 12.88
CA SER A 70 -3.09 2.58 12.48
C SER A 70 -4.60 2.80 12.30
N ILE A 71 -5.41 2.22 13.18
CA ILE A 71 -6.86 2.38 13.19
C ILE A 71 -7.21 3.42 14.26
N ALA A 72 -7.95 4.46 13.87
CA ALA A 72 -8.45 5.44 14.81
C ALA A 72 -9.39 4.79 15.84
N LYS A 73 -9.34 5.24 17.10
CA LYS A 73 -10.08 4.65 18.24
C LYS A 73 -11.58 4.45 17.95
N ASP A 74 -12.18 5.37 17.19
CA ASP A 74 -13.62 5.38 16.88
C ASP A 74 -13.88 5.09 15.39
N SER A 75 -12.95 4.37 14.72
CA SER A 75 -13.07 4.02 13.31
C SER A 75 -13.10 2.53 13.10
N GLU A 76 -13.76 2.12 12.03
CA GLU A 76 -13.70 0.75 11.56
C GLU A 76 -12.40 0.49 10.78
N PRO A 77 -11.88 -0.75 10.77
CA PRO A 77 -10.81 -1.15 9.89
C PRO A 77 -11.14 -0.91 8.41
N MET A 78 -10.11 -0.84 7.58
CA MET A 78 -10.25 -0.72 6.12
C MET A 78 -10.97 0.57 5.69
N TYR A 79 -10.72 1.67 6.42
CA TYR A 79 -11.27 2.98 6.13
C TYR A 79 -10.20 4.07 6.34
N PHE A 80 -9.88 4.83 5.31
CA PHE A 80 -8.93 5.95 5.39
C PHE A 80 -9.55 7.20 5.99
N GLY A 81 -10.84 7.41 5.76
CA GLY A 81 -11.55 8.65 6.11
C GLY A 81 -12.52 9.09 5.03
N PRO A 82 -13.05 10.33 5.12
CA PRO A 82 -13.97 10.89 4.14
C PRO A 82 -13.31 11.10 2.78
N THR A 83 -14.08 11.60 1.82
CA THR A 83 -13.60 11.92 0.48
C THR A 83 -12.35 12.81 0.51
N GLY A 84 -11.30 12.36 -0.18
CA GLY A 84 -10.01 13.04 -0.24
C GLY A 84 -8.96 12.48 0.72
N SER A 85 -9.32 11.53 1.57
CA SER A 85 -8.41 10.89 2.54
C SER A 85 -7.31 10.02 1.90
N TRP A 86 -7.40 9.73 0.60
CA TRP A 86 -6.29 9.14 -0.15
C TRP A 86 -4.97 9.90 0.05
N LYS A 87 -5.05 11.24 0.09
CA LYS A 87 -3.89 12.10 0.30
C LYS A 87 -3.27 11.92 1.67
N TRP A 88 -4.09 11.70 2.71
CA TRP A 88 -3.58 11.47 4.07
C TRP A 88 -2.67 10.25 4.15
N ALA A 89 -3.10 9.13 3.54
CA ALA A 89 -2.26 7.93 3.50
C ALA A 89 -0.94 8.16 2.74
N VAL A 90 -0.93 8.97 1.69
CA VAL A 90 0.28 9.35 0.95
C VAL A 90 1.18 10.28 1.78
N GLU A 91 0.61 11.26 2.48
CA GLU A 91 1.33 12.18 3.37
C GLU A 91 1.90 11.45 4.59
N ASP A 92 1.20 10.45 5.12
CA ASP A 92 1.70 9.60 6.21
C ASP A 92 2.95 8.81 5.76
N MET A 93 2.96 8.26 4.55
CA MET A 93 4.15 7.65 3.97
C MET A 93 5.30 8.66 3.85
N TYR A 94 5.01 9.91 3.45
CA TYR A 94 6.01 10.97 3.33
C TYR A 94 6.56 11.39 4.69
N THR A 95 5.72 11.44 5.71
CA THR A 95 6.15 11.72 7.10
C THR A 95 7.13 10.67 7.59
N CYS A 96 6.83 9.37 7.35
CA CYS A 96 7.76 8.28 7.63
C CYS A 96 9.10 8.48 6.90
N THR A 97 9.06 8.77 5.58
CA THR A 97 10.26 9.02 4.79
C THR A 97 11.11 10.16 5.37
N LYS A 98 10.48 11.29 5.73
CA LYS A 98 11.20 12.43 6.32
C LYS A 98 11.93 12.05 7.59
N MET A 99 11.23 11.40 8.52
CA MET A 99 11.80 10.95 9.79
C MET A 99 13.04 10.05 9.60
N ILE A 100 12.99 9.16 8.61
CA ILE A 100 14.09 8.24 8.33
C ILE A 100 15.24 8.97 7.61
N LYS A 101 14.95 9.83 6.63
CA LYS A 101 15.98 10.60 5.92
C LYS A 101 16.66 11.62 6.81
N GLU A 102 16.02 12.15 7.84
CA GLU A 102 16.64 12.98 8.87
C GLU A 102 17.69 12.20 9.69
N LYS A 103 17.42 10.91 9.99
CA LYS A 103 18.39 10.03 10.67
C LYS A 103 19.53 9.55 9.75
N TYR A 104 19.23 9.37 8.45
CA TYR A 104 20.12 8.77 7.47
C TYR A 104 20.16 9.55 6.15
N PRO A 105 20.62 10.83 6.13
CA PRO A 105 20.49 11.72 4.97
C PRO A 105 21.24 11.24 3.72
N GLU A 106 22.37 10.54 3.91
CA GLU A 106 23.28 10.13 2.82
C GLU A 106 23.02 8.70 2.32
N ILE A 107 22.09 7.97 2.94
CA ILE A 107 21.86 6.58 2.57
C ILE A 107 20.88 6.50 1.41
N PRO A 108 21.17 5.75 0.33
CA PRO A 108 20.25 5.55 -0.78
C PRO A 108 18.89 5.03 -0.30
N TYR A 109 17.82 5.65 -0.81
CA TYR A 109 16.45 5.43 -0.36
C TYR A 109 15.59 4.83 -1.46
N TYR A 110 15.14 3.63 -1.24
CA TYR A 110 14.29 2.89 -2.18
C TYR A 110 12.91 2.68 -1.61
N MET A 111 11.93 2.51 -2.48
CA MET A 111 10.55 2.26 -2.07
C MET A 111 9.99 1.03 -2.79
N LEU A 112 9.17 0.25 -2.08
CA LEU A 112 8.39 -0.86 -2.62
C LEU A 112 6.92 -0.63 -2.32
N GLY A 113 6.07 -0.66 -3.32
CA GLY A 113 4.62 -0.64 -3.16
C GLY A 113 3.98 -1.89 -3.73
N PHE A 114 3.19 -2.59 -2.91
CA PHE A 114 2.47 -3.78 -3.31
C PHE A 114 0.96 -3.54 -3.36
N SER A 115 0.29 -3.95 -4.44
CA SER A 115 -1.17 -3.85 -4.60
C SER A 115 -1.68 -2.43 -4.30
N LEU A 116 -2.50 -2.20 -3.25
CA LEU A 116 -2.92 -0.87 -2.79
C LEU A 116 -1.70 0.05 -2.60
N GLY A 117 -0.66 -0.45 -1.94
CA GLY A 117 0.59 0.30 -1.75
C GLY A 117 1.27 0.70 -3.05
N SER A 118 1.07 -0.04 -4.15
CA SER A 118 1.58 0.34 -5.46
C SER A 118 0.90 1.58 -6.03
N PHE A 119 -0.40 1.76 -5.79
CA PHE A 119 -1.13 2.98 -6.19
C PHE A 119 -0.80 4.16 -5.28
N LEU A 120 -0.65 3.92 -3.97
CA LEU A 120 -0.16 4.93 -3.03
C LEU A 120 1.25 5.38 -3.41
N LEU A 121 2.16 4.45 -3.69
CA LEU A 121 3.53 4.77 -4.11
C LEU A 121 3.56 5.54 -5.42
N ARG A 122 2.75 5.20 -6.42
CA ARG A 122 2.66 5.97 -7.67
C ARG A 122 2.18 7.41 -7.41
N THR A 123 1.17 7.58 -6.54
CA THR A 123 0.75 8.93 -6.12
C THR A 123 1.87 9.65 -5.38
N TYR A 124 2.55 8.96 -4.48
CA TYR A 124 3.68 9.48 -3.71
C TYR A 124 4.81 10.01 -4.62
N LEU A 125 5.21 9.23 -5.63
CA LEU A 125 6.25 9.62 -6.58
C LEU A 125 5.86 10.82 -7.46
N ILE A 126 4.56 11.02 -7.68
CA ILE A 126 4.02 12.18 -8.39
C ILE A 126 4.06 13.44 -7.50
N GLU A 127 3.69 13.31 -6.23
CA GLU A 127 3.60 14.44 -5.30
C GLU A 127 4.96 14.85 -4.73
N TYR A 128 5.89 13.88 -4.59
CA TYR A 128 7.22 14.08 -4.01
C TYR A 128 8.33 13.60 -4.96
N PRO A 129 8.49 14.24 -6.14
CA PRO A 129 9.46 13.83 -7.14
C PRO A 129 10.89 13.93 -6.61
N GLY A 130 11.71 12.91 -6.89
CA GLY A 130 13.13 12.89 -6.51
C GLY A 130 13.43 12.53 -5.06
N ILE A 131 12.41 12.20 -4.25
CA ILE A 131 12.63 11.83 -2.84
C ILE A 131 13.20 10.41 -2.68
N ALA A 132 12.89 9.51 -3.60
CA ALA A 132 13.42 8.16 -3.67
C ALA A 132 14.37 8.01 -4.85
N ASP A 133 15.44 7.23 -4.67
CA ASP A 133 16.42 6.93 -5.72
C ASP A 133 15.88 5.89 -6.72
N ALA A 134 15.05 4.97 -6.25
CA ALA A 134 14.34 4.01 -7.10
C ALA A 134 13.05 3.50 -6.43
N ALA A 135 12.15 2.96 -7.26
CA ALA A 135 10.90 2.37 -6.78
C ALA A 135 10.61 1.03 -7.45
N ILE A 136 10.10 0.09 -6.65
CA ILE A 136 9.57 -1.21 -7.07
C ILE A 136 8.04 -1.12 -6.97
N ILE A 137 7.37 -1.26 -8.10
CA ILE A 137 5.91 -1.24 -8.19
C ILE A 137 5.44 -2.65 -8.51
N MET A 138 4.75 -3.28 -7.56
CA MET A 138 4.41 -4.69 -7.62
C MET A 138 2.91 -4.90 -7.43
N GLY A 139 2.31 -5.85 -8.17
CA GLY A 139 0.87 -6.12 -8.09
C GLY A 139 -0.01 -4.92 -8.47
N THR A 140 0.52 -3.99 -9.27
CA THR A 140 -0.22 -2.82 -9.76
C THR A 140 -1.11 -3.21 -10.94
N GLY A 141 -2.10 -2.36 -11.22
CA GLY A 141 -2.99 -2.53 -12.37
C GLY A 141 -3.29 -1.21 -13.06
N GLU A 142 -3.92 -1.32 -14.22
CA GLU A 142 -4.51 -0.21 -14.94
C GLU A 142 -6.00 -0.51 -15.19
N THR A 143 -6.82 0.51 -15.00
CA THR A 143 -8.26 0.39 -15.23
C THR A 143 -8.70 1.53 -16.13
N PRO A 144 -9.43 1.26 -17.22
CA PRO A 144 -9.92 2.30 -18.11
C PRO A 144 -10.70 3.39 -17.36
N PRO A 145 -10.53 4.68 -17.69
CA PRO A 145 -11.18 5.80 -17.00
C PRO A 145 -12.70 5.67 -16.88
N VAL A 146 -13.35 5.11 -17.89
CA VAL A 146 -14.80 4.88 -17.89
C VAL A 146 -15.20 3.86 -16.83
N GLN A 147 -14.43 2.77 -16.67
CA GLN A 147 -14.67 1.76 -15.66
C GLN A 147 -14.43 2.33 -14.25
N ILE A 148 -13.38 3.14 -14.07
CA ILE A 148 -13.14 3.85 -12.79
C ILE A 148 -14.33 4.76 -12.46
N ALA A 149 -14.84 5.52 -13.42
CA ALA A 149 -15.97 6.41 -13.20
C ALA A 149 -17.24 5.64 -12.79
N LEU A 150 -17.54 4.51 -13.45
CA LEU A 150 -18.67 3.65 -13.12
C LEU A 150 -18.48 3.02 -11.71
N ALA A 151 -17.29 2.48 -11.42
CA ALA A 151 -17.00 1.90 -10.11
C ALA A 151 -17.10 2.94 -8.98
N LYS A 152 -16.62 4.18 -9.20
CA LYS A 152 -16.81 5.30 -8.25
C LYS A 152 -18.26 5.66 -8.04
N PHE A 153 -19.08 5.67 -9.09
CA PHE A 153 -20.52 5.90 -8.96
C PHE A 153 -21.16 4.82 -8.07
N ILE A 154 -20.83 3.54 -8.30
CA ILE A 154 -21.30 2.43 -7.47
C ILE A 154 -20.81 2.59 -6.01
N ALA A 155 -19.52 2.86 -5.81
CA ALA A 155 -18.95 3.07 -4.48
C ALA A 155 -19.65 4.20 -3.71
N ASN A 156 -19.94 5.33 -4.36
CA ASN A 156 -20.66 6.45 -3.77
C ASN A 156 -22.12 6.08 -3.40
N LYS A 157 -22.78 5.29 -4.24
CA LYS A 157 -24.14 4.82 -3.97
C LYS A 157 -24.17 3.85 -2.78
N GLU A 158 -23.22 2.92 -2.72
CA GLU A 158 -23.08 1.99 -1.61
C GLU A 158 -22.70 2.72 -0.33
N ALA A 159 -21.77 3.67 -0.37
CA ALA A 159 -21.40 4.50 0.79
C ALA A 159 -22.60 5.25 1.39
N LYS A 160 -23.52 5.77 0.56
CA LYS A 160 -24.75 6.39 1.02
C LYS A 160 -25.73 5.40 1.65
N LYS A 161 -25.70 4.13 1.21
CA LYS A 161 -26.61 3.09 1.66
C LYS A 161 -26.18 2.43 2.96
N VAL A 162 -24.90 2.08 3.07
CA VAL A 162 -24.36 1.31 4.21
C VAL A 162 -23.49 2.14 5.15
N GLY A 163 -23.10 3.35 4.77
CA GLY A 163 -22.09 4.16 5.45
C GLY A 163 -20.72 4.03 4.79
N GLU A 164 -19.93 5.12 4.83
CA GLU A 164 -18.60 5.15 4.19
C GLU A 164 -17.59 4.19 4.81
N ASN A 165 -17.68 3.99 6.12
CA ASN A 165 -16.80 3.12 6.91
C ASN A 165 -17.24 1.64 6.95
N HIS A 166 -18.36 1.30 6.32
CA HIS A 166 -18.87 -0.07 6.30
C HIS A 166 -18.59 -0.78 4.98
N THR A 167 -18.45 -2.10 5.08
CA THR A 167 -18.28 -2.97 3.91
C THR A 167 -19.61 -3.18 3.19
N SER A 168 -19.55 -3.43 1.89
CA SER A 168 -20.72 -3.74 1.07
C SER A 168 -20.51 -5.07 0.35
N PRO A 169 -21.54 -5.97 0.34
CA PRO A 169 -21.49 -7.19 -0.47
C PRO A 169 -21.22 -6.93 -1.95
N MET A 170 -21.74 -5.81 -2.47
CA MET A 170 -21.51 -5.39 -3.85
C MET A 170 -20.01 -5.07 -4.09
N ILE A 171 -19.37 -4.36 -3.16
CA ILE A 171 -17.95 -4.01 -3.26
C ILE A 171 -17.09 -5.27 -3.14
N LYS A 172 -17.39 -6.17 -2.20
CA LYS A 172 -16.72 -7.46 -2.09
C LYS A 172 -16.74 -8.22 -3.43
N LYS A 173 -17.92 -8.31 -4.06
CA LYS A 173 -18.08 -8.98 -5.34
C LYS A 173 -17.29 -8.32 -6.47
N LEU A 174 -17.16 -6.99 -6.47
CA LEU A 174 -16.41 -6.23 -7.49
C LEU A 174 -14.90 -6.32 -7.31
N THR A 175 -14.43 -6.62 -6.11
CA THR A 175 -12.99 -6.60 -5.79
C THR A 175 -12.36 -7.99 -5.80
N PHE A 176 -12.74 -8.89 -4.91
CA PHE A 176 -11.98 -10.12 -4.66
C PHE A 176 -12.64 -11.39 -5.21
N ASP A 177 -13.98 -11.45 -5.24
CA ASP A 177 -14.69 -12.68 -5.61
C ASP A 177 -14.41 -13.16 -7.05
N THR A 178 -13.93 -12.26 -7.93
CA THR A 178 -13.60 -12.61 -9.32
C THR A 178 -12.25 -13.27 -9.47
N TYR A 179 -11.28 -12.97 -8.59
CA TYR A 179 -9.92 -13.47 -8.72
C TYR A 179 -9.83 -14.98 -8.47
N ASN A 180 -10.57 -15.47 -7.49
CA ASN A 180 -10.52 -16.87 -7.09
C ASN A 180 -11.06 -17.84 -8.15
N LYS A 181 -11.87 -17.34 -9.10
CA LYS A 181 -12.44 -18.16 -10.18
C LYS A 181 -11.37 -18.77 -11.10
N PHE A 182 -10.22 -18.11 -11.23
CA PHE A 182 -9.11 -18.61 -12.06
C PHE A 182 -8.31 -19.74 -11.43
N PHE A 183 -8.57 -20.04 -10.14
CA PHE A 183 -7.84 -21.03 -9.35
C PHE A 183 -8.73 -22.23 -8.98
N ALA A 184 -9.88 -22.39 -9.61
CA ALA A 184 -10.76 -23.54 -9.39
C ALA A 184 -10.09 -24.87 -9.79
N PRO A 185 -10.32 -25.97 -9.00
CA PRO A 185 -11.18 -26.04 -7.82
C PRO A 185 -10.55 -25.37 -6.60
N ASN A 186 -11.33 -24.51 -5.93
CA ASN A 186 -10.84 -23.72 -4.81
C ASN A 186 -10.84 -24.51 -3.49
N ARG A 187 -9.79 -24.37 -2.69
CA ARG A 187 -9.69 -24.85 -1.31
C ARG A 187 -10.25 -23.81 -0.32
N THR A 188 -10.02 -22.53 -0.60
CA THR A 188 -10.40 -21.39 0.21
C THR A 188 -10.95 -20.25 -0.65
N ASP A 189 -11.42 -19.17 -0.02
CA ASP A 189 -11.81 -17.93 -0.72
C ASP A 189 -10.60 -17.11 -1.21
N TYR A 190 -9.36 -17.53 -0.90
CA TYR A 190 -8.14 -16.75 -1.09
C TYR A 190 -7.05 -17.47 -1.87
N ASP A 191 -7.34 -18.58 -2.57
CA ASP A 191 -6.33 -19.38 -3.30
C ASP A 191 -5.60 -18.59 -4.39
N TRP A 192 -6.21 -17.49 -4.86
CA TRP A 192 -5.59 -16.56 -5.80
C TRP A 192 -4.43 -15.75 -5.21
N LEU A 193 -4.30 -15.69 -3.88
CA LEU A 193 -3.33 -14.83 -3.18
C LEU A 193 -1.96 -15.51 -3.07
N CYS A 194 -1.92 -16.80 -2.80
CA CYS A 194 -0.69 -17.54 -2.57
C CYS A 194 -0.83 -19.00 -2.98
N SER A 195 0.21 -19.56 -3.57
CA SER A 195 0.28 -21.02 -3.90
C SER A 195 0.78 -21.88 -2.76
N ASP A 196 1.35 -21.27 -1.71
CA ASP A 196 1.75 -21.96 -0.50
C ASP A 196 0.56 -22.05 0.46
N ASN A 197 0.14 -23.28 0.76
CA ASN A 197 -1.03 -23.55 1.59
C ASN A 197 -0.83 -23.14 3.04
N GLU A 198 0.36 -23.34 3.60
CA GLU A 198 0.67 -23.00 5.00
C GLU A 198 0.65 -21.47 5.20
N GLY A 199 1.35 -20.73 4.35
CA GLY A 199 1.33 -19.27 4.38
C GLY A 199 -0.06 -18.68 4.09
N LEU A 200 -0.88 -19.36 3.28
CA LEU A 200 -2.26 -18.96 3.05
C LEU A 200 -3.15 -19.19 4.27
N ASP A 201 -2.98 -20.30 4.97
CA ASP A 201 -3.74 -20.63 6.18
C ASP A 201 -3.37 -19.66 7.33
N GLU A 202 -2.08 -19.32 7.48
CA GLU A 202 -1.62 -18.25 8.38
C GLU A 202 -2.25 -16.89 8.04
N TYR A 203 -2.28 -16.53 6.75
CA TYR A 203 -2.95 -15.31 6.29
C TYR A 203 -4.44 -15.29 6.64
N ILE A 204 -5.16 -16.41 6.45
CA ILE A 204 -6.60 -16.52 6.74
C ILE A 204 -6.87 -16.42 8.25
N ALA A 205 -6.01 -17.02 9.07
CA ALA A 205 -6.13 -17.00 10.53
C ALA A 205 -5.79 -15.62 11.15
N ASP A 206 -5.05 -14.78 10.45
CA ASP A 206 -4.59 -13.49 10.93
C ASP A 206 -5.73 -12.46 10.95
N GLN A 207 -6.19 -12.12 12.14
CA GLN A 207 -7.27 -11.14 12.34
C GLN A 207 -6.84 -9.69 12.05
N MET A 208 -5.55 -9.37 12.16
CA MET A 208 -5.04 -8.02 11.91
C MET A 208 -4.98 -7.64 10.43
N ARG A 209 -5.04 -8.61 9.52
CA ARG A 209 -5.04 -8.34 8.07
C ARG A 209 -6.20 -7.46 7.59
N GLY A 210 -7.18 -7.21 8.45
CA GLY A 210 -8.41 -6.57 8.10
C GLY A 210 -9.40 -7.51 7.38
N GLY A 211 -10.45 -6.94 6.91
CA GLY A 211 -11.54 -7.67 6.25
C GLY A 211 -11.78 -7.17 4.82
N ASN A 212 -13.05 -7.07 4.46
CA ASN A 212 -13.44 -6.51 3.18
C ASN A 212 -13.29 -4.98 3.19
N LEU A 213 -13.03 -4.40 2.02
CA LEU A 213 -12.93 -2.95 1.86
C LEU A 213 -14.22 -2.26 2.28
N SER A 214 -14.09 -1.16 3.02
CA SER A 214 -15.21 -0.24 3.20
C SER A 214 -15.55 0.45 1.87
N ALA A 215 -16.78 0.97 1.78
CA ALA A 215 -17.22 1.74 0.61
C ALA A 215 -16.35 2.99 0.40
N GLY A 216 -15.93 3.62 1.50
CA GLY A 216 -15.03 4.77 1.49
C GLY A 216 -13.65 4.42 0.98
N LEU A 217 -13.02 3.36 1.50
CA LEU A 217 -11.69 2.93 1.04
C LEU A 217 -11.71 2.58 -0.45
N PHE A 218 -12.72 1.84 -0.90
CA PHE A 218 -12.84 1.50 -2.32
C PHE A 218 -12.96 2.75 -3.20
N ARG A 219 -13.77 3.73 -2.80
CA ARG A 219 -13.88 5.02 -3.49
C ARG A 219 -12.55 5.77 -3.54
N GLU A 220 -11.81 5.82 -2.43
CA GLU A 220 -10.52 6.50 -2.35
C GLU A 220 -9.46 5.80 -3.19
N MET A 221 -9.41 4.46 -3.18
CA MET A 221 -8.54 3.67 -4.06
C MET A 221 -8.79 3.98 -5.54
N LEU A 222 -10.06 4.01 -5.96
CA LEU A 222 -10.43 4.40 -7.33
C LEU A 222 -10.03 5.84 -7.66
N SER A 223 -10.03 6.74 -6.66
CA SER A 223 -9.57 8.12 -6.83
C SER A 223 -8.05 8.18 -7.07
N GLY A 224 -7.29 7.41 -6.30
CA GLY A 224 -5.85 7.24 -6.47
C GLY A 224 -5.51 6.61 -7.83
N MET A 225 -6.21 5.55 -8.23
CA MET A 225 -6.03 4.90 -9.54
C MET A 225 -6.29 5.90 -10.69
N LYS A 226 -7.37 6.69 -10.61
CA LYS A 226 -7.63 7.74 -11.59
C LYS A 226 -6.49 8.76 -11.64
N TYR A 227 -6.05 9.25 -10.47
CA TYR A 227 -4.99 10.24 -10.39
C TYR A 227 -3.68 9.75 -11.02
N THR A 228 -3.31 8.49 -10.77
CA THR A 228 -2.09 7.88 -11.29
C THR A 228 -2.19 7.40 -12.74
N SER A 229 -3.38 7.41 -13.36
CA SER A 229 -3.56 7.11 -14.79
C SER A 229 -3.44 8.35 -15.70
N GLU A 230 -3.50 9.55 -15.13
CA GLU A 230 -3.44 10.78 -15.90
C GLU A 230 -1.99 11.10 -16.34
N ILE A 231 -1.75 11.13 -17.65
CA ILE A 231 -0.41 11.36 -18.24
C ILE A 231 0.26 12.63 -17.70
N LYS A 232 -0.52 13.71 -17.46
CA LYS A 232 0.00 14.95 -16.90
C LYS A 232 0.63 14.76 -15.51
N ASN A 233 0.08 13.83 -14.70
CA ASN A 233 0.59 13.52 -13.38
C ASN A 233 1.82 12.61 -13.48
N LEU A 234 1.77 11.57 -14.32
CA LEU A 234 2.91 10.66 -14.53
C LEU A 234 4.17 11.38 -15.01
N LYS A 235 4.03 12.46 -15.80
CA LYS A 235 5.16 13.27 -16.26
C LYS A 235 5.90 14.00 -15.14
N LYS A 236 5.33 14.12 -13.94
CA LYS A 236 5.98 14.73 -12.77
C LYS A 236 6.96 13.79 -12.08
N ILE A 237 6.84 12.48 -12.31
CA ILE A 237 7.73 11.49 -11.68
C ILE A 237 9.16 11.72 -12.17
N ASN A 238 10.03 12.06 -11.24
CA ASN A 238 11.45 12.23 -11.47
C ASN A 238 12.21 11.19 -10.60
N ILE A 239 12.45 10.02 -11.18
CA ILE A 239 13.31 9.02 -10.58
C ILE A 239 14.57 8.95 -11.44
N SER A 240 15.75 8.97 -10.84
CA SER A 240 17.02 8.76 -11.53
C SER A 240 17.05 7.34 -12.11
N ILE A 241 17.03 7.23 -13.45
CA ILE A 241 16.66 6.01 -14.19
C ILE A 241 17.88 5.11 -14.48
N GLN A 242 18.94 5.06 -13.75
CA GLN A 242 20.06 4.19 -14.16
C GLN A 242 19.85 2.68 -13.89
N ALA A 243 19.01 2.29 -12.94
CA ALA A 243 18.73 0.88 -12.61
C ALA A 243 17.36 0.37 -13.08
N ASN A 244 16.39 1.24 -13.37
CA ASN A 244 14.96 0.90 -13.48
C ASN A 244 14.42 0.74 -14.90
N ARG A 245 15.17 1.07 -15.93
CA ARG A 245 14.70 0.94 -17.33
C ARG A 245 14.29 -0.49 -17.71
N LEU A 246 14.89 -1.49 -17.07
CA LEU A 246 14.59 -2.90 -17.36
C LEU A 246 13.31 -3.39 -16.67
N ILE A 247 13.00 -2.91 -15.46
CA ILE A 247 11.81 -3.36 -14.70
C ILE A 247 10.57 -2.63 -15.19
N VAL A 248 10.62 -1.31 -15.32
CA VAL A 248 9.49 -0.49 -15.81
C VAL A 248 9.16 -0.82 -17.28
N ASN A 249 10.16 -0.97 -18.16
CA ASN A 249 9.92 -1.33 -19.56
C ASN A 249 9.44 -2.77 -19.75
N LYS A 250 9.80 -3.72 -18.88
CA LYS A 250 9.21 -5.07 -18.93
C LYS A 250 7.76 -5.09 -18.46
N ILE A 251 7.40 -4.28 -17.48
CA ILE A 251 6.02 -4.14 -17.02
C ILE A 251 5.18 -3.43 -18.08
N LEU A 252 5.66 -2.30 -18.63
CA LEU A 252 4.94 -1.54 -19.67
C LEU A 252 4.86 -2.24 -21.03
N LYS A 253 5.78 -3.17 -21.37
CA LYS A 253 5.71 -3.96 -22.61
C LYS A 253 4.87 -5.23 -22.50
N LYS A 254 4.48 -5.65 -21.29
CA LYS A 254 3.60 -6.80 -21.07
C LYS A 254 2.16 -6.40 -20.71
N MET A 255 1.87 -5.10 -20.60
CA MET A 255 0.55 -4.49 -20.56
C MET A 255 0.16 -3.96 -21.93
#